data_4ac23f806524d8f6e84792836707e1ef
#
_entry.id   4ac23f806524d8f6e84792836707e1ef
#
_cell.length_a   1.000
_cell.length_b   1.000
_cell.length_c   1.000
_cell.angle_alpha   90.00
_cell.angle_beta   90.00
_cell.angle_gamma   90.00
#
_symmetry.space_group_name_H-M   'P 1'
#
loop_
_entity.id
_entity.type
_entity.pdbx_description
1 polymer ?
#
loop_
_entity_poly.entity_id
_entity_poly.type
_entity_poly.pdbx_seq_one_letter_code
_entity_poly.pdbx_strand_id
1 'polypeptide(L)'
;LKEIISIITPQYGGTFIDCTFGQGGYSKKILEFDNTKVIALDRDIESKKIANQMKDKFDGRFLFKNLKFSQLKNLKLKNENIKSVIFDLGYSYTQIKDPKKGLSFESVGKLNMQMGLNNFSAEDAINKLDEKELEKIFKFFGEENESKFIARNIVKEREKNIIDTQTLVKIIHKTKRKKNFKVNSATKVFQALRILVNKEISELIFGLINAAKILK
;
A
#
# COMPACT_ATOMS: atom_id res chain seq x y z
N LEU A 1 -0.01 14.07 -10.73
CA LEU A 1 1.42 14.36 -10.69
C LEU A 1 1.71 15.86 -10.89
N LYS A 2 1.22 16.51 -11.98
CA LYS A 2 1.46 17.93 -12.27
C LYS A 2 1.01 18.85 -11.11
N GLU A 3 -0.17 18.63 -10.56
CA GLU A 3 -0.73 19.39 -9.45
C GLU A 3 0.14 19.30 -8.18
N ILE A 4 0.60 18.09 -7.83
CA ILE A 4 1.50 17.93 -6.68
C ILE A 4 2.81 18.66 -6.89
N ILE A 5 3.43 18.55 -8.09
CA ILE A 5 4.68 19.27 -8.42
C ILE A 5 4.49 20.79 -8.30
N SER A 6 3.34 21.34 -8.73
CA SER A 6 3.08 22.78 -8.58
C SER A 6 2.94 23.22 -7.12
N ILE A 7 2.40 22.35 -6.25
CA ILE A 7 2.25 22.64 -4.81
C ILE A 7 3.60 22.61 -4.07
N ILE A 8 4.41 21.57 -4.33
CA ILE A 8 5.70 21.39 -3.63
C ILE A 8 6.83 22.27 -4.16
N THR A 9 6.61 22.95 -5.28
CA THR A 9 7.46 23.99 -5.86
C THR A 9 8.97 23.64 -5.92
N PRO A 10 9.37 22.53 -6.59
CA PRO A 10 10.75 22.06 -6.59
C PRO A 10 11.74 23.03 -7.30
N GLN A 11 11.24 23.98 -8.09
CA GLN A 11 12.07 25.02 -8.71
C GLN A 11 12.85 25.88 -7.70
N TYR A 12 12.43 25.91 -6.42
CA TYR A 12 13.15 26.62 -5.36
C TYR A 12 14.19 25.73 -4.65
N GLY A 13 14.42 24.53 -5.14
CA GLY A 13 15.42 23.60 -4.60
C GLY A 13 15.05 23.01 -3.23
N GLY A 14 16.00 22.23 -2.69
CA GLY A 14 15.87 21.60 -1.38
C GLY A 14 15.72 20.08 -1.43
N THR A 15 15.45 19.46 -0.29
CA THR A 15 15.30 18.00 -0.15
C THR A 15 13.84 17.63 -0.02
N PHE A 16 13.41 16.66 -0.80
CA PHE A 16 12.05 16.12 -0.84
C PHE A 16 12.05 14.67 -0.39
N ILE A 17 11.05 14.26 0.39
CA ILE A 17 10.90 12.87 0.82
C ILE A 17 9.71 12.28 0.08
N ASP A 18 9.96 11.24 -0.74
CA ASP A 18 8.93 10.45 -1.42
C ASP A 18 8.72 9.16 -0.62
N CYS A 19 7.63 9.09 0.15
CA CYS A 19 7.35 7.99 1.06
C CYS A 19 6.74 6.76 0.38
N THR A 20 6.41 6.86 -0.89
CA THR A 20 5.71 5.86 -1.70
C THR A 20 6.33 5.79 -3.08
N PHE A 21 7.63 5.49 -3.12
CA PHE A 21 8.46 5.60 -4.32
C PHE A 21 7.90 4.83 -5.53
N GLY A 22 7.47 3.57 -5.33
CA GLY A 22 6.89 2.72 -6.38
C GLY A 22 7.76 2.66 -7.65
N GLN A 23 7.26 3.26 -8.72
CA GLN A 23 7.96 3.36 -10.02
C GLN A 23 8.78 4.66 -10.17
N GLY A 24 8.88 5.46 -9.11
CA GLY A 24 9.70 6.67 -9.06
C GLY A 24 9.12 7.88 -9.78
N GLY A 25 7.82 7.92 -10.03
CA GLY A 25 7.18 8.99 -10.79
C GLY A 25 7.39 10.38 -10.21
N TYR A 26 7.11 10.56 -8.92
CA TYR A 26 7.34 11.83 -8.20
C TYR A 26 8.81 12.14 -8.06
N SER A 27 9.61 11.19 -7.59
CA SER A 27 11.05 11.33 -7.42
C SER A 27 11.75 11.76 -8.71
N LYS A 28 11.43 11.12 -9.83
CA LYS A 28 12.00 11.46 -11.14
C LYS A 28 11.64 12.87 -11.56
N LYS A 29 10.37 13.28 -11.36
CA LYS A 29 9.89 14.60 -11.75
C LYS A 29 10.49 15.71 -10.90
N ILE A 30 10.71 15.48 -9.62
CA ILE A 30 11.39 16.43 -8.73
C ILE A 30 12.85 16.60 -9.14
N LEU A 31 13.54 15.51 -9.47
CA LEU A 31 14.97 15.52 -9.84
C LEU A 31 15.25 16.13 -11.23
N GLU A 32 14.23 16.47 -12.02
CA GLU A 32 14.38 17.29 -13.23
C GLU A 32 14.81 18.74 -12.89
N PHE A 33 14.66 19.18 -11.64
CA PHE A 33 15.11 20.49 -11.17
C PHE A 33 16.49 20.37 -10.51
N ASP A 34 17.48 21.16 -10.95
CA ASP A 34 18.89 20.96 -10.63
C ASP A 34 19.24 21.02 -9.14
N ASN A 35 18.64 21.93 -8.39
CA ASN A 35 18.94 22.15 -6.96
C ASN A 35 18.08 21.31 -6.01
N THR A 36 17.57 20.16 -6.50
CA THR A 36 16.74 19.26 -5.69
C THR A 36 17.47 17.99 -5.30
N LYS A 37 17.13 17.47 -4.11
CA LYS A 37 17.48 16.12 -3.66
C LYS A 37 16.20 15.36 -3.32
N VAL A 38 16.22 14.04 -3.50
CA VAL A 38 15.12 13.16 -3.13
C VAL A 38 15.60 12.04 -2.24
N ILE A 39 14.92 11.86 -1.11
CA ILE A 39 15.03 10.68 -0.26
C ILE A 39 13.76 9.86 -0.48
N ALA A 40 13.88 8.75 -1.17
CA ALA A 40 12.76 7.89 -1.55
C ALA A 40 12.66 6.68 -0.60
N LEU A 41 11.44 6.39 -0.18
CA LEU A 41 11.12 5.24 0.65
C LEU A 41 10.14 4.34 -0.08
N ASP A 42 10.34 3.04 0.02
CA ASP A 42 9.34 2.06 -0.33
C ASP A 42 9.49 0.82 0.54
N ARG A 43 8.38 0.25 0.97
CA ARG A 43 8.35 -1.02 1.70
C ARG A 43 8.53 -2.23 0.78
N ASP A 44 8.22 -2.07 -0.51
CA ASP A 44 8.37 -3.11 -1.52
C ASP A 44 9.81 -3.15 -2.03
N ILE A 45 10.49 -4.25 -1.76
CA ILE A 45 11.90 -4.42 -2.19
C ILE A 45 12.05 -4.42 -3.71
N GLU A 46 10.99 -4.74 -4.47
CA GLU A 46 11.03 -4.74 -5.93
C GLU A 46 11.28 -3.33 -6.50
N SER A 47 10.88 -2.29 -5.77
CA SER A 47 11.18 -0.90 -6.12
C SER A 47 12.67 -0.58 -6.19
N LYS A 48 13.52 -1.41 -5.52
CA LYS A 48 14.98 -1.24 -5.51
C LYS A 48 15.61 -1.30 -6.90
N LYS A 49 15.03 -2.09 -7.82
CA LYS A 49 15.55 -2.18 -9.20
C LYS A 49 15.51 -0.82 -9.91
N ILE A 50 14.37 -0.14 -9.80
CA ILE A 50 14.17 1.21 -10.39
C ILE A 50 14.99 2.25 -9.62
N ALA A 51 15.05 2.12 -8.31
CA ALA A 51 15.84 3.01 -7.47
C ALA A 51 17.34 2.98 -7.82
N ASN A 52 17.90 1.81 -8.13
CA ASN A 52 19.30 1.70 -8.57
C ASN A 52 19.53 2.46 -9.89
N GLN A 53 18.66 2.31 -10.87
CA GLN A 53 18.75 3.06 -12.14
C GLN A 53 18.67 4.58 -11.91
N MET A 54 17.83 5.01 -10.98
CA MET A 54 17.74 6.43 -10.64
C MET A 54 18.97 6.93 -9.90
N LYS A 55 19.57 6.12 -9.03
CA LYS A 55 20.80 6.46 -8.33
C LYS A 55 21.94 6.73 -9.32
N ASP A 56 22.09 5.88 -10.33
CA ASP A 56 23.12 6.03 -11.36
C ASP A 56 22.91 7.31 -12.21
N LYS A 57 21.62 7.63 -12.46
CA LYS A 57 21.25 8.82 -13.27
C LYS A 57 21.38 10.15 -12.51
N PHE A 58 21.09 10.15 -11.20
CA PHE A 58 21.02 11.35 -10.36
C PHE A 58 22.01 11.25 -9.18
N ASP A 59 23.27 10.97 -9.51
CA ASP A 59 24.32 10.76 -8.52
C ASP A 59 24.40 11.91 -7.49
N GLY A 60 24.53 11.52 -6.21
CA GLY A 60 24.56 12.45 -5.08
C GLY A 60 23.22 13.15 -4.75
N ARG A 61 22.21 13.11 -5.64
CA ARG A 61 20.91 13.77 -5.42
C ARG A 61 19.75 12.82 -5.12
N PHE A 62 19.95 11.52 -5.28
CA PHE A 62 18.93 10.49 -5.03
C PHE A 62 19.39 9.44 -4.01
N LEU A 63 18.59 9.24 -2.97
CA LEU A 63 18.81 8.21 -1.96
C LEU A 63 17.56 7.35 -1.82
N PHE A 64 17.69 6.04 -1.96
CA PHE A 64 16.60 5.10 -1.70
C PHE A 64 16.80 4.32 -0.40
N LYS A 65 15.72 4.14 0.36
CA LYS A 65 15.68 3.29 1.56
C LYS A 65 14.48 2.34 1.47
N ASN A 66 14.72 1.04 1.64
CA ASN A 66 13.64 0.07 1.80
C ASN A 66 13.10 0.13 3.24
N LEU A 67 12.15 1.03 3.47
CA LEU A 67 11.54 1.32 4.76
C LEU A 67 10.05 1.57 4.58
N LYS A 68 9.29 1.32 5.65
CA LYS A 68 7.91 1.82 5.76
C LYS A 68 7.94 3.31 6.08
N PHE A 69 6.96 4.07 5.59
CA PHE A 69 6.93 5.51 5.89
C PHE A 69 6.61 5.82 7.37
N SER A 70 6.02 4.90 8.13
CA SER A 70 5.96 5.02 9.60
C SER A 70 7.35 5.06 10.27
N GLN A 71 8.40 4.64 9.56
CA GLN A 71 9.78 4.62 10.02
C GLN A 71 10.59 5.86 9.59
N LEU A 72 9.94 6.92 9.11
CA LEU A 72 10.57 8.19 8.74
C LEU A 72 11.53 8.73 9.81
N LYS A 73 11.20 8.55 11.10
CA LYS A 73 12.08 8.93 12.22
C LYS A 73 13.47 8.28 12.20
N ASN A 74 13.63 7.17 11.47
CA ASN A 74 14.90 6.45 11.38
C ASN A 74 15.84 7.06 10.31
N LEU A 75 15.37 8.04 9.54
CA LEU A 75 16.19 8.74 8.58
C LEU A 75 17.16 9.69 9.30
N LYS A 76 18.42 9.66 8.88
CA LYS A 76 19.43 10.62 9.35
C LYS A 76 19.33 11.90 8.51
N LEU A 77 18.49 12.83 8.93
CA LEU A 77 18.17 14.08 8.21
C LEU A 77 18.95 15.29 8.73
N LYS A 78 20.04 15.07 9.46
CA LYS A 78 20.85 16.17 10.01
C LYS A 78 21.39 17.04 8.86
N ASN A 79 21.12 18.34 8.93
CA ASN A 79 21.48 19.36 7.95
C ASN A 79 20.75 19.29 6.60
N GLU A 80 19.65 18.50 6.48
CA GLU A 80 18.81 18.48 5.29
C GLU A 80 17.73 19.57 5.36
N ASN A 81 17.59 20.36 4.30
CA ASN A 81 16.53 21.34 4.15
C ASN A 81 15.29 20.65 3.54
N ILE A 82 14.50 19.99 4.38
CA ILE A 82 13.31 19.25 3.93
C ILE A 82 12.20 20.23 3.55
N LYS A 83 11.79 20.20 2.29
CA LYS A 83 10.75 21.08 1.74
C LYS A 83 9.37 20.42 1.73
N SER A 84 9.33 19.08 1.52
CA SER A 84 8.07 18.37 1.42
C SER A 84 8.24 16.90 1.74
N VAL A 85 7.16 16.28 2.25
CA VAL A 85 7.01 14.84 2.41
C VAL A 85 5.78 14.41 1.64
N ILE A 86 5.93 13.49 0.70
CA ILE A 86 4.90 13.06 -0.24
C ILE A 86 4.43 11.66 0.15
N PHE A 87 3.11 11.48 0.20
CA PHE A 87 2.43 10.20 0.39
C PHE A 87 1.42 9.99 -0.75
N ASP A 88 1.70 9.04 -1.65
CA ASP A 88 0.74 8.57 -2.66
C ASP A 88 0.24 7.20 -2.23
N LEU A 89 -0.92 7.20 -1.57
CA LEU A 89 -1.42 6.04 -0.85
C LEU A 89 -2.11 5.04 -1.80
N GLY A 90 -1.88 3.76 -1.54
CA GLY A 90 -2.48 2.69 -2.30
C GLY A 90 -1.45 1.67 -2.78
N TYR A 91 -1.68 1.11 -3.96
CA TYR A 91 -0.80 0.14 -4.60
C TYR A 91 -0.41 0.61 -6.00
N SER A 92 0.77 0.20 -6.45
CA SER A 92 1.21 0.51 -7.81
C SER A 92 0.54 -0.42 -8.83
N TYR A 93 0.50 0.03 -10.09
CA TYR A 93 0.00 -0.79 -11.21
C TYR A 93 0.74 -2.13 -11.33
N THR A 94 2.05 -2.14 -11.10
CA THR A 94 2.87 -3.36 -11.12
C THR A 94 2.50 -4.32 -10.00
N GLN A 95 2.20 -3.82 -8.81
CA GLN A 95 1.78 -4.65 -7.68
C GLN A 95 0.44 -5.35 -7.93
N ILE A 96 -0.56 -4.66 -8.51
CA ILE A 96 -1.86 -5.28 -8.78
C ILE A 96 -1.79 -6.30 -9.91
N LYS A 97 -0.84 -6.13 -10.85
CA LYS A 97 -0.62 -7.05 -11.98
C LYS A 97 0.23 -8.27 -11.60
N ASP A 98 0.92 -8.24 -10.46
CA ASP A 98 1.70 -9.39 -9.99
C ASP A 98 0.77 -10.46 -9.38
N PRO A 99 0.59 -11.62 -10.03
CA PRO A 99 -0.30 -12.66 -9.53
C PRO A 99 0.18 -13.26 -8.20
N LYS A 100 1.49 -13.17 -7.88
CA LYS A 100 2.05 -13.66 -6.62
C LYS A 100 1.62 -12.82 -5.42
N LYS A 101 1.28 -11.56 -5.64
CA LYS A 101 0.83 -10.66 -4.58
C LYS A 101 -0.65 -10.86 -4.22
N GLY A 102 -1.47 -11.44 -5.09
CA GLY A 102 -2.89 -11.72 -4.81
C GLY A 102 -3.71 -10.46 -4.46
N LEU A 103 -3.31 -9.28 -4.94
CA LEU A 103 -3.99 -8.01 -4.69
C LEU A 103 -5.24 -7.84 -5.55
N SER A 104 -5.29 -8.49 -6.70
CA SER A 104 -6.45 -8.48 -7.59
C SER A 104 -7.36 -9.66 -7.28
N PHE A 105 -8.68 -9.44 -7.29
CA PHE A 105 -9.68 -10.51 -7.25
C PHE A 105 -9.69 -11.37 -8.53
N GLU A 106 -8.98 -10.95 -9.58
CA GLU A 106 -8.74 -11.74 -10.79
C GLU A 106 -7.51 -12.65 -10.68
N SER A 107 -6.69 -12.48 -9.62
CA SER A 107 -5.52 -13.32 -9.42
C SER A 107 -5.88 -14.78 -9.18
N VAL A 108 -5.04 -15.69 -9.68
CA VAL A 108 -5.16 -17.12 -9.44
C VAL A 108 -4.08 -17.54 -8.44
N GLY A 109 -4.48 -18.18 -7.34
CA GLY A 109 -3.54 -18.72 -6.36
C GLY A 109 -3.68 -18.13 -4.97
N LYS A 110 -2.55 -18.04 -4.26
CA LYS A 110 -2.50 -17.68 -2.84
C LYS A 110 -3.01 -16.28 -2.57
N LEU A 111 -3.76 -16.15 -1.49
CA LEU A 111 -4.30 -14.90 -0.99
C LEU A 111 -3.24 -14.18 -0.13
N ASN A 112 -2.23 -13.59 -0.76
CA ASN A 112 -1.09 -13.00 -0.06
C ASN A 112 -1.39 -11.57 0.41
N MET A 113 -1.60 -10.64 -0.51
CA MET A 113 -1.83 -9.18 -0.33
C MET A 113 -0.72 -8.40 0.38
N GLN A 114 0.46 -8.98 0.58
CA GLN A 114 1.60 -8.31 1.19
C GLN A 114 2.27 -7.34 0.19
N MET A 115 2.55 -6.12 0.67
CA MET A 115 3.28 -5.09 -0.10
C MET A 115 4.75 -4.94 0.34
N GLY A 116 5.30 -5.96 1.01
CA GLY A 116 6.66 -5.95 1.55
C GLY A 116 6.74 -5.56 3.03
N LEU A 117 7.81 -6.02 3.69
CA LEU A 117 8.07 -5.81 5.12
C LEU A 117 6.91 -6.23 6.04
N ASN A 118 6.21 -7.31 5.69
CA ASN A 118 5.12 -7.93 6.43
C ASN A 118 5.35 -9.42 6.63
N ASN A 119 4.85 -9.97 7.75
CA ASN A 119 4.84 -11.40 8.04
C ASN A 119 3.41 -11.97 8.16
N PHE A 120 2.38 -11.18 7.90
CA PHE A 120 0.98 -11.56 7.98
C PHE A 120 0.35 -11.37 6.60
N SER A 121 -0.36 -12.37 6.11
CA SER A 121 -0.99 -12.39 4.79
C SER A 121 -2.52 -12.32 4.89
N ALA A 122 -3.20 -12.11 3.77
CA ALA A 122 -4.65 -12.22 3.73
C ALA A 122 -5.13 -13.66 3.91
N GLU A 123 -4.33 -14.65 3.51
CA GLU A 123 -4.55 -16.08 3.81
C GLU A 123 -4.54 -16.32 5.31
N ASP A 124 -3.57 -15.73 6.04
CA ASP A 124 -3.55 -15.80 7.51
C ASP A 124 -4.79 -15.17 8.13
N ALA A 125 -5.22 -14.01 7.63
CA ALA A 125 -6.43 -13.34 8.13
C ALA A 125 -7.67 -14.22 7.95
N ILE A 126 -7.87 -14.76 6.76
CA ILE A 126 -9.03 -15.59 6.42
C ILE A 126 -9.05 -16.90 7.21
N ASN A 127 -7.87 -17.52 7.44
CA ASN A 127 -7.81 -18.83 8.09
C ASN A 127 -7.69 -18.78 9.62
N LYS A 128 -7.19 -17.65 10.21
CA LYS A 128 -6.90 -17.56 11.64
C LYS A 128 -7.88 -16.69 12.43
N LEU A 129 -8.44 -15.63 11.83
CA LEU A 129 -9.33 -14.70 12.52
C LEU A 129 -10.72 -15.31 12.72
N ASP A 130 -11.39 -14.95 13.83
CA ASP A 130 -12.75 -15.41 14.09
C ASP A 130 -13.81 -14.66 13.26
N GLU A 131 -15.07 -15.12 13.31
CA GLU A 131 -16.19 -14.53 12.55
C GLU A 131 -16.38 -13.04 12.89
N LYS A 132 -16.27 -12.69 14.19
CA LYS A 132 -16.49 -11.31 14.65
C LYS A 132 -15.35 -10.38 14.24
N GLU A 133 -14.13 -10.87 14.23
CA GLU A 133 -12.95 -10.13 13.76
C GLU A 133 -13.05 -9.85 12.26
N LEU A 134 -13.35 -10.87 11.45
CA LEU A 134 -13.56 -10.72 10.01
C LEU A 134 -14.72 -9.77 9.70
N GLU A 135 -15.85 -9.89 10.40
CA GLU A 135 -16.99 -8.98 10.26
C GLU A 135 -16.56 -7.52 10.47
N LYS A 136 -15.84 -7.23 11.58
CA LYS A 136 -15.35 -5.88 11.89
C LYS A 136 -14.42 -5.36 10.81
N ILE A 137 -13.47 -6.17 10.35
CA ILE A 137 -12.52 -5.80 9.30
C ILE A 137 -13.25 -5.42 8.02
N PHE A 138 -14.17 -6.27 7.56
CA PHE A 138 -14.90 -6.00 6.32
C PHE A 138 -15.83 -4.79 6.47
N LYS A 139 -16.44 -4.60 7.62
CA LYS A 139 -17.33 -3.46 7.90
C LYS A 139 -16.56 -2.15 7.95
N PHE A 140 -15.46 -2.06 8.72
CA PHE A 140 -14.78 -0.79 8.97
C PHE A 140 -13.76 -0.43 7.88
N PHE A 141 -12.99 -1.38 7.37
CA PHE A 141 -11.99 -1.11 6.35
C PHE A 141 -12.52 -1.20 4.92
N GLY A 142 -13.56 -2.01 4.72
CA GLY A 142 -14.15 -2.20 3.40
C GLY A 142 -15.48 -1.49 3.21
N GLU A 143 -16.08 -0.94 4.29
CA GLU A 143 -17.44 -0.40 4.26
C GLU A 143 -18.45 -1.41 3.69
N GLU A 144 -18.26 -2.71 4.02
CA GLU A 144 -19.07 -3.79 3.49
C GLU A 144 -20.31 -4.01 4.36
N ASN A 145 -21.47 -3.78 3.76
CA ASN A 145 -22.75 -3.89 4.46
C ASN A 145 -23.12 -5.34 4.80
N GLU A 146 -22.69 -6.30 3.99
CA GLU A 146 -22.97 -7.72 4.18
C GLU A 146 -21.81 -8.45 4.91
N SER A 147 -20.96 -7.67 5.60
CA SER A 147 -19.76 -8.14 6.31
C SER A 147 -20.00 -9.36 7.18
N LYS A 148 -21.09 -9.37 7.97
CA LYS A 148 -21.46 -10.47 8.86
C LYS A 148 -21.72 -11.78 8.11
N PHE A 149 -22.49 -11.72 7.02
CA PHE A 149 -22.81 -12.92 6.24
C PHE A 149 -21.58 -13.45 5.48
N ILE A 150 -20.73 -12.54 4.97
CA ILE A 150 -19.49 -12.91 4.31
C ILE A 150 -18.55 -13.58 5.30
N ALA A 151 -18.32 -12.98 6.48
CA ALA A 151 -17.47 -13.55 7.52
C ALA A 151 -17.93 -14.96 7.94
N ARG A 152 -19.24 -15.13 8.20
CA ARG A 152 -19.82 -16.44 8.54
C ARG A 152 -19.59 -17.49 7.45
N ASN A 153 -19.78 -17.13 6.19
CA ASN A 153 -19.61 -18.07 5.09
C ASN A 153 -18.13 -18.42 4.87
N ILE A 154 -17.21 -17.50 5.12
CA ILE A 154 -15.77 -17.78 5.12
C ILE A 154 -15.43 -18.78 6.20
N VAL A 155 -15.87 -18.57 7.45
CA VAL A 155 -15.60 -19.48 8.57
C VAL A 155 -16.12 -20.89 8.29
N LYS A 156 -17.34 -21.02 7.74
CA LYS A 156 -17.89 -22.32 7.35
C LYS A 156 -17.11 -23.02 6.22
N GLU A 157 -16.63 -22.27 5.25
CA GLU A 157 -15.92 -22.83 4.11
C GLU A 157 -14.51 -23.30 4.48
N ARG A 158 -13.79 -22.55 5.32
CA ARG A 158 -12.43 -22.90 5.75
C ARG A 158 -12.34 -24.21 6.58
N GLU A 159 -13.46 -24.63 7.19
CA GLU A 159 -13.54 -25.92 7.87
C GLU A 159 -13.45 -27.11 6.89
N LYS A 160 -13.76 -26.87 5.62
CA LYS A 160 -13.82 -27.91 4.58
C LYS A 160 -12.65 -27.83 3.60
N ASN A 161 -12.25 -26.60 3.25
CA ASN A 161 -11.31 -26.33 2.18
C ASN A 161 -10.38 -25.15 2.53
N ILE A 162 -9.15 -25.18 2.00
CA ILE A 162 -8.27 -24.00 2.00
C ILE A 162 -8.90 -22.92 1.12
N ILE A 163 -9.01 -21.71 1.65
CA ILE A 163 -9.58 -20.58 0.91
C ILE A 163 -8.45 -19.85 0.19
N ASP A 164 -8.40 -20.00 -1.11
CA ASP A 164 -7.60 -19.23 -2.04
C ASP A 164 -8.35 -18.00 -2.57
N THR A 165 -7.72 -17.22 -3.43
CA THR A 165 -8.30 -16.00 -4.04
C THR A 165 -9.63 -16.30 -4.73
N GLN A 166 -9.70 -17.34 -5.53
CA GLN A 166 -10.89 -17.70 -6.32
C GLN A 166 -12.04 -18.19 -5.44
N THR A 167 -11.73 -19.00 -4.43
CA THR A 167 -12.71 -19.48 -3.45
C THR A 167 -13.29 -18.32 -2.65
N LEU A 168 -12.48 -17.37 -2.20
CA LEU A 168 -12.95 -16.16 -1.53
C LEU A 168 -13.91 -15.36 -2.42
N VAL A 169 -13.54 -15.13 -3.68
CA VAL A 169 -14.39 -14.42 -4.65
C VAL A 169 -15.74 -15.14 -4.82
N LYS A 170 -15.74 -16.47 -4.96
CA LYS A 170 -16.98 -17.28 -5.06
C LYS A 170 -17.86 -17.13 -3.82
N ILE A 171 -17.29 -17.18 -2.61
CA ILE A 171 -18.02 -16.98 -1.35
C ILE A 171 -18.69 -15.61 -1.33
N ILE A 172 -17.95 -14.56 -1.66
CA ILE A 172 -18.48 -13.19 -1.68
C ILE A 172 -19.63 -13.07 -2.69
N HIS A 173 -19.43 -13.54 -3.91
CA HIS A 173 -20.46 -13.47 -4.97
C HIS A 173 -21.73 -14.23 -4.62
N LYS A 174 -21.63 -15.40 -3.95
CA LYS A 174 -22.78 -16.18 -3.48
C LYS A 174 -23.51 -15.51 -2.32
N THR A 175 -22.77 -14.79 -1.46
CA THR A 175 -23.32 -14.16 -0.26
C THR A 175 -24.05 -12.87 -0.58
N LYS A 176 -23.54 -12.07 -1.52
CA LYS A 176 -24.09 -10.74 -1.80
C LYS A 176 -25.45 -10.79 -2.51
N ARG A 177 -26.44 -10.20 -1.87
CA ARG A 177 -27.83 -10.12 -2.38
C ARG A 177 -27.98 -9.06 -3.45
N LYS A 178 -27.35 -7.88 -3.24
CA LYS A 178 -27.36 -6.77 -4.21
C LYS A 178 -26.06 -6.78 -5.01
N LYS A 179 -26.17 -7.05 -6.30
CA LYS A 179 -25.03 -6.98 -7.22
C LYS A 179 -25.00 -5.59 -7.87
N ASN A 180 -23.90 -4.88 -7.69
CA ASN A 180 -23.65 -3.66 -8.45
C ASN A 180 -22.90 -4.04 -9.73
N PHE A 181 -23.51 -3.81 -10.88
CA PHE A 181 -22.92 -4.15 -12.18
C PHE A 181 -21.69 -3.28 -12.53
N LYS A 182 -21.50 -2.13 -11.86
CA LYS A 182 -20.39 -1.22 -12.12
C LYS A 182 -19.13 -1.54 -11.31
N VAL A 183 -19.27 -2.23 -10.16
CA VAL A 183 -18.16 -2.52 -9.24
C VAL A 183 -18.22 -4.00 -8.86
N ASN A 184 -17.08 -4.69 -8.97
CA ASN A 184 -17.01 -6.10 -8.58
C ASN A 184 -17.38 -6.27 -7.09
N SER A 185 -18.21 -7.26 -6.81
CA SER A 185 -18.70 -7.54 -5.46
C SER A 185 -17.57 -7.80 -4.45
N ALA A 186 -16.42 -8.30 -4.89
CA ALA A 186 -15.27 -8.59 -4.04
C ALA A 186 -14.43 -7.36 -3.67
N THR A 187 -14.58 -6.22 -4.39
CA THR A 187 -13.72 -5.03 -4.23
C THR A 187 -13.58 -4.59 -2.76
N LYS A 188 -14.69 -4.47 -2.03
CA LYS A 188 -14.71 -3.99 -0.65
C LYS A 188 -13.99 -4.93 0.32
N VAL A 189 -14.18 -6.24 0.17
CA VAL A 189 -13.54 -7.26 1.01
C VAL A 189 -12.03 -7.30 0.72
N PHE A 190 -11.64 -7.23 -0.55
CA PHE A 190 -10.21 -7.19 -0.93
C PHE A 190 -9.53 -5.91 -0.44
N GLN A 191 -10.19 -4.77 -0.52
CA GLN A 191 -9.71 -3.53 0.08
C GLN A 191 -9.51 -3.66 1.59
N ALA A 192 -10.49 -4.24 2.31
CA ALA A 192 -10.41 -4.43 3.75
C ALA A 192 -9.23 -5.33 4.15
N LEU A 193 -9.05 -6.44 3.46
CA LEU A 193 -7.93 -7.35 3.70
C LEU A 193 -6.58 -6.69 3.39
N ARG A 194 -6.47 -5.93 2.31
CA ARG A 194 -5.26 -5.19 1.95
C ARG A 194 -4.88 -4.18 3.04
N ILE A 195 -5.85 -3.39 3.50
CA ILE A 195 -5.66 -2.40 4.57
C ILE A 195 -5.17 -3.09 5.86
N LEU A 196 -5.79 -4.22 6.23
CA LEU A 196 -5.40 -5.01 7.39
C LEU A 196 -3.97 -5.53 7.28
N VAL A 197 -3.70 -6.29 6.22
CA VAL A 197 -2.42 -6.97 5.96
C VAL A 197 -1.27 -5.98 5.97
N ASN A 198 -1.47 -4.83 5.35
CA ASN A 198 -0.45 -3.82 5.21
C ASN A 198 -0.45 -2.78 6.32
N LYS A 199 -1.36 -2.87 7.29
CA LYS A 199 -1.52 -1.94 8.41
C LYS A 199 -1.64 -0.48 7.92
N GLU A 200 -2.31 -0.25 6.77
CA GLU A 200 -2.28 1.01 6.03
C GLU A 200 -2.67 2.22 6.89
N ILE A 201 -3.68 2.08 7.75
CA ILE A 201 -4.16 3.17 8.64
C ILE A 201 -3.09 3.54 9.68
N SER A 202 -2.53 2.56 10.39
CA SER A 202 -1.50 2.84 11.41
C SER A 202 -0.21 3.35 10.78
N GLU A 203 0.19 2.82 9.63
CA GLU A 203 1.32 3.31 8.86
C GLU A 203 1.13 4.79 8.51
N LEU A 204 -0.07 5.17 8.01
CA LEU A 204 -0.39 6.55 7.66
C LEU A 204 -0.34 7.47 8.88
N ILE A 205 -0.97 7.07 10.00
CA ILE A 205 -0.97 7.88 11.22
C ILE A 205 0.48 8.17 11.68
N PHE A 206 1.31 7.13 11.82
CA PHE A 206 2.69 7.31 12.23
C PHE A 206 3.54 8.04 11.18
N GLY A 207 3.27 7.81 9.91
CA GLY A 207 3.92 8.52 8.80
C GLY A 207 3.67 10.02 8.88
N LEU A 208 2.42 10.45 9.04
CA LEU A 208 2.02 11.86 9.15
C LEU A 208 2.60 12.52 10.42
N ILE A 209 2.54 11.84 11.57
CA ILE A 209 3.14 12.36 12.81
C ILE A 209 4.66 12.59 12.64
N ASN A 210 5.36 11.63 12.01
CA ASN A 210 6.79 11.78 11.78
C ASN A 210 7.11 12.84 10.72
N ALA A 211 6.31 12.94 9.66
CA ALA A 211 6.46 13.98 8.64
C ALA A 211 6.29 15.40 9.25
N ALA A 212 5.27 15.59 10.09
CA ALA A 212 5.05 16.86 10.77
C ALA A 212 6.22 17.25 11.70
N LYS A 213 6.92 16.30 12.30
CA LYS A 213 8.14 16.56 13.11
C LYS A 213 9.36 16.91 12.27
N ILE A 214 9.45 16.38 11.04
CA ILE A 214 10.57 16.61 10.13
C ILE A 214 10.46 17.98 9.44
N LEU A 215 9.22 18.44 9.18
CA LEU A 215 8.94 19.72 8.49
C LEU A 215 8.96 20.94 9.41
N LYS A 216 9.19 20.76 10.71
CA LYS A 216 9.41 21.84 11.69
C LYS A 216 10.86 22.31 11.68
#